data_77dc55c41081b3168b1104bf0e6fd3fb
#
_entry.id   77dc55c41081b3168b1104bf0e6fd3fb
#
_cell.length_a   1.000
_cell.length_b   1.000
_cell.length_c   1.000
_cell.angle_alpha   90.00
_cell.angle_beta   90.00
_cell.angle_gamma   90.00
#
_symmetry.space_group_name_H-M   'P 1'
#
loop_
_entity.id
_entity.type
_entity.pdbx_description
1 polymer ?
#
loop_
_entity_poly.entity_id
_entity_poly.type
_entity_poly.pdbx_seq_one_letter_code
_entity_poly.pdbx_strand_id
1 'polypeptide(L)'
;MLGLRAARNASIVAVVAGLVPVIALAQEEKKSIPAQSMTGMAPAKKADSAQPAIQGDGKAEATLTMDVTKFDFAGTKAANRMYMPSGVPLTSEKPANVTKEPTYGGTVHYAVVNIGSGTPNQFAVAIDEPEGKDAKIYLDLNGDGDLTNDSTGDWMTKADGTADKGASYQGTYKFNAGWKTPEGGNSTGEYALNFYWQAGRTAINYYGASARVGKITLEGKEYDVTLIENDGDGIFNKLHDPNRPVVVGEKMTKPVYLLLDGDQYDIRGTFPFGGMNYLATVSDDGSKLTLGPTMRVVQPPRPQQQQVAMLGVGKEAPDFEALAWSAGQTKLDTNNRLKLSDYRGKKIVIVDMWATWCGPCMKGIPHLSKVAEAVKGQDVEVIALNVSDDQEPFEKFATGKGAEYKFKLARDPAGREPNGNTIARKLYGVTGIPATFVIDKSGKIVGTVSGYSEGDTQLEQILKGLGVKMD
;
A
#
# COMPACT_ATOMS: atom_id res chain seq x y z
N MET A 1 28.50 -20.82 -58.65
CA MET A 1 28.99 -19.75 -59.58
C MET A 1 28.63 -18.40 -58.94
N LEU A 2 29.67 -17.76 -58.53
CA LEU A 2 30.03 -16.32 -58.67
C LEU A 2 28.94 -15.32 -58.19
N GLY A 3 29.22 -14.35 -57.39
CA GLY A 3 30.45 -13.82 -56.81
C GLY A 3 30.15 -12.49 -56.14
N LEU A 4 30.87 -12.28 -55.11
CA LEU A 4 31.37 -11.04 -54.50
C LEU A 4 31.05 -9.68 -55.15
N ARG A 5 30.73 -8.66 -54.31
CA ARG A 5 31.71 -7.62 -53.94
C ARG A 5 31.16 -6.63 -52.90
N ALA A 6 32.03 -6.36 -51.95
CA ALA A 6 31.96 -5.29 -50.96
C ALA A 6 32.26 -3.91 -51.61
N ALA A 7 31.71 -2.85 -51.02
CA ALA A 7 32.29 -1.51 -51.13
C ALA A 7 32.11 -0.76 -49.79
N ARG A 8 33.25 -0.49 -49.18
CA ARG A 8 33.44 0.53 -48.14
C ARG A 8 33.36 1.92 -48.77
N ASN A 9 32.72 2.86 -48.10
CA ASN A 9 33.10 4.26 -48.28
C ASN A 9 33.03 4.98 -46.91
N ALA A 10 34.18 5.46 -46.51
CA ALA A 10 34.39 6.44 -45.47
C ALA A 10 34.14 7.83 -46.03
N SER A 11 33.55 8.73 -45.29
CA SER A 11 33.58 10.16 -45.57
C SER A 11 33.43 10.98 -44.31
N ILE A 12 34.53 11.50 -43.85
CA ILE A 12 34.87 12.92 -43.62
C ILE A 12 33.92 13.72 -42.69
N VAL A 13 34.49 14.01 -41.51
CA VAL A 13 34.07 15.04 -40.55
C VAL A 13 34.31 16.43 -41.18
N ALA A 14 33.27 17.24 -41.23
CA ALA A 14 33.38 18.68 -41.43
C ALA A 14 32.87 19.40 -40.18
N VAL A 15 33.80 20.04 -39.46
CA VAL A 15 33.54 20.99 -38.39
C VAL A 15 33.17 22.32 -39.04
N VAL A 16 31.95 22.80 -38.80
CA VAL A 16 31.55 24.17 -39.10
C VAL A 16 31.30 24.90 -37.78
N ALA A 17 32.21 25.82 -37.49
CA ALA A 17 32.04 26.82 -36.44
C ALA A 17 31.03 27.87 -36.91
N GLY A 18 29.87 27.96 -36.25
CA GLY A 18 28.86 28.99 -36.50
C GLY A 18 28.70 29.87 -35.26
N LEU A 19 29.06 31.14 -35.43
CA LEU A 19 28.85 32.23 -34.47
C LEU A 19 27.38 32.37 -34.11
N VAL A 20 27.07 32.41 -32.80
CA VAL A 20 25.75 32.79 -32.27
C VAL A 20 25.78 34.30 -31.97
N PRO A 21 24.85 35.10 -32.48
CA PRO A 21 24.73 36.50 -32.10
C PRO A 21 24.06 36.61 -30.69
N VAL A 22 24.68 37.41 -29.85
CA VAL A 22 24.13 37.85 -28.55
C VAL A 22 22.95 38.76 -28.82
N ILE A 23 21.74 38.32 -28.51
CA ILE A 23 20.56 39.19 -28.47
C ILE A 23 20.46 39.72 -27.04
N ALA A 24 20.61 41.04 -26.92
CA ALA A 24 20.35 41.77 -25.68
C ALA A 24 18.84 41.75 -25.37
N LEU A 25 18.47 41.14 -24.24
CA LEU A 25 17.12 41.22 -23.69
C LEU A 25 16.94 42.55 -22.96
N ALA A 26 16.02 43.36 -23.48
CA ALA A 26 15.53 44.56 -22.81
C ALA A 26 14.85 44.21 -21.47
N GLN A 27 15.19 44.95 -20.43
CA GLN A 27 14.51 44.89 -19.13
C GLN A 27 13.14 45.58 -19.26
N GLU A 28 12.05 44.80 -19.10
CA GLU A 28 10.74 45.36 -18.84
C GLU A 28 10.60 45.66 -17.36
N GLU A 29 10.30 46.92 -17.06
CA GLU A 29 9.98 47.41 -15.71
C GLU A 29 8.70 46.75 -15.17
N LYS A 30 8.81 46.02 -14.07
CA LYS A 30 7.66 45.53 -13.30
C LYS A 30 6.97 46.70 -12.60
N LYS A 31 5.79 47.08 -13.08
CA LYS A 31 4.85 47.93 -12.35
C LYS A 31 4.45 47.26 -11.04
N SER A 32 4.75 47.89 -9.92
CA SER A 32 4.33 47.49 -8.60
C SER A 32 2.82 47.69 -8.42
N ILE A 33 2.14 46.60 -8.02
CA ILE A 33 0.74 46.63 -7.57
C ILE A 33 0.74 47.09 -6.11
N PRO A 34 -0.09 48.05 -5.68
CA PRO A 34 -0.11 48.50 -4.30
C PRO A 34 -0.72 47.45 -3.38
N ALA A 35 -0.04 47.20 -2.26
CA ALA A 35 -0.50 46.32 -1.22
C ALA A 35 -1.74 46.88 -0.54
N GLN A 36 -2.88 46.16 -0.66
CA GLN A 36 -4.04 46.40 0.19
C GLN A 36 -3.76 45.87 1.60
N SER A 37 -3.87 46.75 2.57
CA SER A 37 -3.70 46.45 3.99
C SER A 37 -4.82 45.54 4.48
N MET A 38 -4.50 44.30 4.82
CA MET A 38 -5.34 43.45 5.67
C MET A 38 -5.01 43.73 7.14
N THR A 39 -5.69 44.68 7.71
CA THR A 39 -5.79 44.85 9.17
C THR A 39 -6.89 43.91 9.67
N GLY A 40 -6.52 42.93 10.49
CA GLY A 40 -7.51 42.12 11.20
C GLY A 40 -7.09 40.67 11.49
N MET A 41 -5.84 40.40 11.84
CA MET A 41 -5.49 39.18 12.58
C MET A 41 -4.86 39.57 13.91
N ALA A 42 -5.52 39.17 15.01
CA ALA A 42 -4.96 39.31 16.34
C ALA A 42 -3.61 38.58 16.43
N PRO A 43 -2.62 39.13 17.14
CA PRO A 43 -1.31 38.49 17.26
C PRO A 43 -1.47 37.16 18.01
N ALA A 44 -1.01 36.07 17.39
CA ALA A 44 -0.85 34.81 18.07
C ALA A 44 -0.02 35.04 19.33
N LYS A 45 -0.52 34.60 20.49
CA LYS A 45 0.23 34.59 21.75
C LYS A 45 1.56 33.90 21.50
N LYS A 46 2.66 34.60 21.65
CA LYS A 46 4.00 34.00 21.81
C LYS A 46 3.91 33.04 23.01
N ALA A 47 3.96 31.75 22.74
CA ALA A 47 4.26 30.78 23.77
C ALA A 47 5.71 31.08 24.21
N ASP A 48 5.87 31.50 25.45
CA ASP A 48 7.15 31.52 26.14
C ASP A 48 7.61 30.06 26.28
N SER A 49 8.35 29.60 25.29
CA SER A 49 9.03 28.31 25.35
C SER A 49 10.43 28.56 25.89
N ALA A 50 10.56 28.68 27.21
CA ALA A 50 11.79 28.31 27.84
C ALA A 50 12.02 26.83 27.57
N GLN A 51 12.92 26.48 26.65
CA GLN A 51 13.35 25.11 26.45
C GLN A 51 13.89 24.58 27.77
N PRO A 52 13.39 23.44 28.28
CA PRO A 52 13.97 22.84 29.47
C PRO A 52 15.45 22.52 29.17
N ALA A 53 16.32 22.89 30.07
CA ALA A 53 17.74 22.57 30.01
C ALA A 53 17.87 21.03 30.12
N ILE A 54 18.37 20.37 29.06
CA ILE A 54 18.62 18.93 29.05
C ILE A 54 19.74 18.66 30.07
N GLN A 55 19.44 17.97 31.17
CA GLN A 55 20.42 17.41 32.09
C GLN A 55 20.86 16.05 31.57
N GLY A 56 22.11 15.88 31.20
CA GLY A 56 22.67 14.67 30.62
C GLY A 56 22.70 14.67 29.10
N ASP A 57 23.06 13.55 28.49
CA ASP A 57 23.03 13.36 27.02
C ASP A 57 21.60 13.22 26.46
N GLY A 58 20.58 13.24 27.33
CA GLY A 58 19.15 13.18 27.00
C GLY A 58 18.69 11.89 26.36
N LYS A 59 19.57 10.89 26.29
CA LYS A 59 19.25 9.58 25.73
C LYS A 59 18.38 8.77 26.68
N ALA A 60 17.39 8.11 26.13
CA ALA A 60 16.58 7.14 26.84
C ALA A 60 16.69 5.77 26.16
N GLU A 61 16.77 4.72 26.97
CA GLU A 61 16.93 3.34 26.50
C GLU A 61 15.79 2.47 27.01
N ALA A 62 15.38 1.50 26.20
CA ALA A 62 14.40 0.49 26.57
C ALA A 62 14.86 -0.89 26.10
N THR A 63 14.63 -1.90 26.93
CA THR A 63 14.66 -3.31 26.54
C THR A 63 13.25 -3.74 26.21
N LEU A 64 13.08 -4.33 25.01
CA LEU A 64 11.78 -4.72 24.48
C LEU A 64 11.68 -6.24 24.38
N THR A 65 10.49 -6.77 24.62
CA THR A 65 10.18 -8.20 24.49
C THR A 65 9.18 -8.43 23.37
N MET A 66 9.19 -9.65 22.81
CA MET A 66 8.23 -10.01 21.78
C MET A 66 6.83 -10.20 22.36
N ASP A 67 5.84 -9.62 21.72
CA ASP A 67 4.43 -9.84 22.01
C ASP A 67 3.66 -10.13 20.71
N VAL A 68 3.08 -11.32 20.62
CA VAL A 68 2.22 -11.75 19.52
C VAL A 68 0.75 -11.38 19.74
N THR A 69 0.35 -11.14 20.99
CA THR A 69 -1.07 -10.91 21.33
C THR A 69 -1.56 -9.52 20.98
N LYS A 70 -0.66 -8.54 20.95
CA LYS A 70 -0.99 -7.16 20.53
C LYS A 70 -1.09 -6.98 19.02
N PHE A 71 -1.01 -8.08 18.30
CA PHE A 71 -0.99 -8.12 16.84
C PHE A 71 -2.32 -8.54 16.23
N ASP A 72 -3.42 -8.34 16.95
CA ASP A 72 -4.75 -8.56 16.39
C ASP A 72 -5.09 -7.48 15.37
N PHE A 73 -5.29 -7.89 14.12
CA PHE A 73 -5.74 -7.04 13.01
C PHE A 73 -7.04 -6.29 13.34
N ALA A 74 -7.89 -6.87 14.17
CA ALA A 74 -9.17 -6.30 14.57
C ALA A 74 -9.04 -5.35 15.79
N GLY A 75 -8.02 -5.50 16.61
CA GLY A 75 -7.88 -4.82 17.91
C GLY A 75 -6.96 -3.61 17.93
N THR A 76 -6.00 -3.50 17.02
CA THR A 76 -5.08 -2.36 16.97
C THR A 76 -5.68 -1.17 16.21
N LYS A 77 -6.72 -0.57 16.79
CA LYS A 77 -7.21 0.77 16.39
C LYS A 77 -6.11 1.85 16.45
N ALA A 78 -4.98 1.55 17.06
CA ALA A 78 -3.87 2.49 17.26
C ALA A 78 -2.87 2.53 16.10
N ALA A 79 -2.72 1.46 15.32
CA ALA A 79 -1.81 1.48 14.20
C ALA A 79 -2.60 1.63 12.89
N ASN A 80 -2.48 2.78 12.25
CA ASN A 80 -2.95 3.02 10.88
C ASN A 80 -2.07 2.17 9.92
N ARG A 81 -2.13 0.84 10.08
CA ARG A 81 -1.34 -0.09 9.31
C ARG A 81 -1.90 -0.20 7.92
N MET A 82 -1.11 0.21 6.96
CA MET A 82 -1.33 -0.25 5.61
C MET A 82 -0.96 -1.74 5.60
N TYR A 83 -1.96 -2.61 5.40
CA TYR A 83 -1.73 -4.04 5.17
C TYR A 83 -0.82 -4.22 3.95
N MET A 84 0.41 -4.61 4.20
CA MET A 84 1.42 -4.78 3.16
C MET A 84 2.03 -6.18 3.26
N PRO A 85 1.31 -7.20 2.80
CA PRO A 85 1.86 -8.55 2.83
C PRO A 85 3.09 -8.66 1.94
N SER A 86 3.99 -9.56 2.32
CA SER A 86 5.04 -10.07 1.47
C SER A 86 4.56 -11.36 0.82
N GLY A 87 5.00 -11.65 -0.40
CA GLY A 87 4.67 -12.89 -1.11
C GLY A 87 5.95 -13.59 -1.55
N VAL A 88 5.99 -14.92 -1.40
CA VAL A 88 7.07 -15.76 -1.89
C VAL A 88 6.52 -16.73 -2.92
N PRO A 89 7.13 -16.81 -4.12
CA PRO A 89 6.76 -17.80 -5.12
C PRO A 89 6.88 -19.22 -4.57
N LEU A 90 5.92 -20.06 -4.91
CA LEU A 90 5.96 -21.49 -4.68
C LEU A 90 6.62 -22.19 -5.88
N THR A 91 7.54 -23.12 -5.62
CA THR A 91 8.24 -23.90 -6.64
C THR A 91 8.05 -25.38 -6.38
N SER A 92 8.24 -26.21 -7.41
CA SER A 92 8.29 -27.68 -7.24
C SER A 92 9.68 -28.19 -6.81
N GLU A 93 10.69 -27.33 -6.83
CA GLU A 93 12.05 -27.67 -6.45
C GLU A 93 12.24 -27.60 -4.93
N LYS A 94 12.72 -28.69 -4.36
CA LYS A 94 13.06 -28.77 -2.93
C LYS A 94 14.22 -27.83 -2.62
N PRO A 95 14.10 -26.94 -1.62
CA PRO A 95 15.18 -26.06 -1.19
C PRO A 95 16.37 -26.85 -0.65
N ALA A 96 17.59 -26.37 -0.93
CA ALA A 96 18.83 -27.05 -0.52
C ALA A 96 19.00 -27.16 1.00
N ASN A 97 18.37 -26.29 1.78
CA ASN A 97 18.40 -26.32 3.23
C ASN A 97 17.42 -27.35 3.83
N VAL A 98 16.54 -28.00 3.05
CA VAL A 98 15.67 -29.08 3.54
C VAL A 98 16.44 -30.39 3.57
N THR A 99 16.71 -30.87 4.78
CA THR A 99 17.48 -32.11 5.04
C THR A 99 16.59 -33.33 5.23
N LYS A 100 15.38 -33.13 5.78
CA LYS A 100 14.43 -34.19 6.06
C LYS A 100 12.98 -33.72 5.82
N GLU A 101 12.16 -34.62 5.30
CA GLU A 101 10.79 -34.32 4.88
C GLU A 101 9.80 -35.32 5.46
N PRO A 102 8.55 -34.94 5.72
CA PRO A 102 7.47 -35.86 6.03
C PRO A 102 7.06 -36.66 4.79
N THR A 103 6.23 -37.67 4.98
CA THR A 103 5.55 -38.33 3.86
C THR A 103 4.43 -37.46 3.39
N TYR A 104 4.52 -36.95 2.19
CA TYR A 104 3.49 -36.14 1.55
C TYR A 104 2.37 -36.97 0.97
N GLY A 105 1.17 -36.43 0.90
CA GLY A 105 -0.03 -37.08 0.37
C GLY A 105 -0.37 -36.70 -1.07
N GLY A 106 0.24 -35.64 -1.62
CA GLY A 106 -0.08 -35.09 -2.93
C GLY A 106 1.05 -34.33 -3.58
N THR A 107 0.68 -33.30 -4.33
CA THR A 107 1.65 -32.39 -4.98
C THR A 107 2.22 -31.45 -3.94
N VAL A 108 3.55 -31.33 -3.93
CA VAL A 108 4.26 -30.47 -2.96
C VAL A 108 4.83 -29.24 -3.64
N HIS A 109 4.62 -28.10 -3.00
CA HIS A 109 5.17 -26.81 -3.38
C HIS A 109 6.03 -26.25 -2.24
N TYR A 110 7.20 -25.71 -2.59
CA TYR A 110 8.16 -25.19 -1.63
C TYR A 110 8.35 -23.69 -1.76
N ALA A 111 8.67 -23.06 -0.64
CA ALA A 111 9.18 -21.70 -0.56
C ALA A 111 10.27 -21.60 0.51
N VAL A 112 11.03 -20.51 0.50
CA VAL A 112 11.95 -20.15 1.60
C VAL A 112 11.60 -18.73 2.04
N VAL A 113 11.35 -18.55 3.32
CA VAL A 113 11.21 -17.24 3.94
C VAL A 113 12.49 -16.85 4.65
N ASN A 114 12.84 -15.56 4.57
CA ASN A 114 14.03 -15.04 5.22
C ASN A 114 13.60 -14.20 6.42
N ILE A 115 14.12 -14.50 7.61
CA ILE A 115 13.82 -13.82 8.87
C ILE A 115 15.13 -13.58 9.62
N GLY A 116 15.40 -12.33 9.96
CA GLY A 116 16.60 -11.94 10.68
C GLY A 116 17.82 -11.72 9.78
N SER A 117 18.92 -11.31 10.40
CA SER A 117 20.19 -10.96 9.75
C SER A 117 21.34 -11.92 10.09
N GLY A 118 21.11 -12.85 11.03
CA GLY A 118 22.08 -13.79 11.57
C GLY A 118 21.86 -15.22 11.06
N THR A 119 22.03 -16.22 11.96
CA THR A 119 21.85 -17.64 11.68
C THR A 119 21.05 -18.28 12.81
N PRO A 120 19.99 -19.06 12.55
CA PRO A 120 19.40 -19.30 11.22
C PRO A 120 18.61 -18.06 10.72
N ASN A 121 18.50 -17.91 9.39
CA ASN A 121 17.71 -16.84 8.78
C ASN A 121 16.95 -17.28 7.52
N GLN A 122 17.03 -18.55 7.16
CA GLN A 122 16.32 -19.14 6.02
C GLN A 122 15.48 -20.30 6.52
N PHE A 123 14.19 -20.20 6.33
CA PHE A 123 13.21 -21.15 6.83
C PHE A 123 12.41 -21.74 5.68
N ALA A 124 12.43 -23.04 5.55
CA ALA A 124 11.71 -23.73 4.49
C ALA A 124 10.22 -23.82 4.82
N VAL A 125 9.43 -23.72 3.78
CA VAL A 125 7.97 -23.92 3.80
C VAL A 125 7.63 -24.96 2.73
N ALA A 126 6.87 -25.99 3.08
CA ALA A 126 6.29 -26.93 2.13
C ALA A 126 4.76 -26.94 2.25
N ILE A 127 4.07 -26.85 1.14
CA ILE A 127 2.62 -27.01 1.03
C ILE A 127 2.36 -28.30 0.29
N ASP A 128 1.68 -29.25 0.94
CA ASP A 128 1.25 -30.53 0.39
C ASP A 128 -0.24 -30.42 0.02
N GLU A 129 -0.55 -30.67 -1.25
CA GLU A 129 -1.93 -30.64 -1.80
C GLU A 129 -2.38 -32.06 -2.14
N PRO A 130 -2.84 -32.88 -1.16
CA PRO A 130 -3.36 -34.20 -1.42
C PRO A 130 -4.70 -34.14 -2.13
N GLU A 131 -4.90 -35.02 -3.13
CA GLU A 131 -6.13 -35.06 -3.91
C GLU A 131 -7.35 -35.34 -3.02
N GLY A 132 -8.38 -34.49 -3.14
CA GLY A 132 -9.65 -34.64 -2.42
C GLY A 132 -9.57 -34.40 -0.91
N LYS A 133 -8.47 -33.86 -0.39
CA LYS A 133 -8.27 -33.52 1.04
C LYS A 133 -7.78 -32.09 1.19
N ASP A 134 -7.75 -31.63 2.44
CA ASP A 134 -7.22 -30.33 2.80
C ASP A 134 -5.71 -30.28 2.56
N ALA A 135 -5.26 -29.15 2.05
CA ALA A 135 -3.84 -28.89 1.95
C ALA A 135 -3.18 -28.79 3.33
N LYS A 136 -1.93 -29.20 3.42
CA LYS A 136 -1.10 -29.13 4.63
C LYS A 136 0.04 -28.18 4.46
N ILE A 137 0.51 -27.59 5.56
CA ILE A 137 1.71 -26.75 5.60
C ILE A 137 2.73 -27.35 6.58
N TYR A 138 3.94 -27.53 6.09
CA TYR A 138 5.08 -27.94 6.91
C TYR A 138 6.10 -26.81 6.92
N LEU A 139 6.60 -26.49 8.10
CA LEU A 139 7.46 -25.35 8.33
C LEU A 139 8.72 -25.80 9.08
N ASP A 140 9.86 -25.34 8.64
CA ASP A 140 11.10 -25.38 9.39
C ASP A 140 11.10 -24.15 10.34
N LEU A 141 10.71 -24.33 11.59
CA LEU A 141 10.54 -23.23 12.55
C LEU A 141 11.83 -22.89 13.30
N ASN A 142 12.77 -23.82 13.34
CA ASN A 142 14.02 -23.68 14.09
C ASN A 142 15.26 -23.51 13.19
N GLY A 143 15.11 -23.69 11.87
CA GLY A 143 16.17 -23.52 10.88
C GLY A 143 17.15 -24.69 10.78
N ASP A 144 16.75 -25.91 11.21
CA ASP A 144 17.56 -27.11 11.12
C ASP A 144 17.38 -27.93 9.83
N GLY A 145 16.40 -27.53 9.03
CA GLY A 145 16.02 -28.14 7.76
C GLY A 145 15.20 -29.43 7.89
N ASP A 146 14.72 -29.79 9.08
CA ASP A 146 13.85 -30.94 9.32
C ASP A 146 12.38 -30.50 9.38
N LEU A 147 11.62 -30.75 8.32
CA LEU A 147 10.20 -30.44 8.26
C LEU A 147 9.29 -31.41 9.03
N THR A 148 9.87 -32.39 9.76
CA THR A 148 9.10 -33.41 10.49
C THR A 148 9.00 -33.17 11.99
N ASN A 149 9.77 -32.23 12.53
CA ASN A 149 9.91 -32.00 13.96
C ASN A 149 9.23 -30.71 14.50
N ASP A 150 8.83 -29.77 13.62
CA ASP A 150 8.40 -28.43 14.03
C ASP A 150 6.89 -28.16 13.87
N SER A 151 6.23 -28.80 12.91
CA SER A 151 4.79 -28.59 12.68
C SER A 151 4.05 -29.89 12.37
N THR A 152 2.76 -29.93 12.70
CA THR A 152 1.89 -31.10 12.46
C THR A 152 1.43 -31.22 11.01
N GLY A 153 1.69 -30.21 10.20
CA GLY A 153 1.16 -30.08 8.83
C GLY A 153 -0.22 -29.47 8.74
N ASP A 154 -0.85 -29.14 9.86
CA ASP A 154 -2.19 -28.59 9.88
C ASP A 154 -2.17 -27.05 9.88
N TRP A 155 -3.04 -26.46 9.07
CA TRP A 155 -3.31 -25.02 9.15
C TRP A 155 -4.16 -24.67 10.37
N MET A 156 -3.92 -23.51 10.96
CA MET A 156 -4.70 -23.06 12.12
C MET A 156 -6.16 -22.76 11.75
N THR A 157 -6.40 -22.23 10.57
CA THR A 157 -7.75 -21.96 10.05
C THR A 157 -7.84 -22.29 8.57
N LYS A 158 -9.02 -22.78 8.20
CA LYS A 158 -9.43 -23.01 6.81
C LYS A 158 -10.76 -22.34 6.58
N ALA A 159 -10.93 -21.68 5.44
CA ALA A 159 -12.22 -21.21 4.96
C ALA A 159 -12.49 -21.83 3.57
N ASP A 160 -13.70 -22.34 3.38
CA ASP A 160 -14.10 -22.91 2.09
C ASP A 160 -14.18 -21.78 1.04
N GLY A 161 -13.63 -22.06 -0.14
CA GLY A 161 -13.72 -21.18 -1.28
C GLY A 161 -15.06 -21.24 -1.96
N THR A 162 -15.37 -20.24 -2.79
CA THR A 162 -16.44 -20.32 -3.78
C THR A 162 -16.03 -21.24 -4.94
N ALA A 163 -16.98 -21.64 -5.81
CA ALA A 163 -16.74 -22.56 -6.92
C ALA A 163 -15.50 -22.23 -7.80
N ASP A 164 -15.15 -20.92 -7.92
CA ASP A 164 -14.01 -20.44 -8.70
C ASP A 164 -12.76 -20.14 -7.87
N LYS A 165 -12.84 -20.30 -6.56
CA LYS A 165 -11.74 -20.01 -5.63
C LYS A 165 -11.58 -21.19 -4.68
N GLY A 166 -10.46 -21.86 -4.77
CA GLY A 166 -10.09 -22.91 -3.83
C GLY A 166 -10.15 -22.44 -2.37
N ALA A 167 -10.12 -23.40 -1.46
CA ALA A 167 -10.08 -23.14 -0.02
C ALA A 167 -8.97 -22.16 0.34
N SER A 168 -9.21 -21.33 1.34
CA SER A 168 -8.23 -20.38 1.89
C SER A 168 -7.72 -20.89 3.24
N TYR A 169 -6.43 -20.84 3.42
CA TYR A 169 -5.73 -21.35 4.60
C TYR A 169 -4.94 -20.23 5.26
N GLN A 170 -4.92 -20.21 6.59
CA GLN A 170 -4.23 -19.21 7.38
C GLN A 170 -3.66 -19.78 8.67
N GLY A 171 -2.52 -19.27 9.13
CA GLY A 171 -1.93 -19.63 10.41
C GLY A 171 -0.80 -18.70 10.82
N THR A 172 -0.66 -18.50 12.14
CA THR A 172 0.42 -17.73 12.73
C THR A 172 1.42 -18.70 13.40
N TYR A 173 2.69 -18.60 12.97
CA TYR A 173 3.74 -19.50 13.41
C TYR A 173 4.93 -18.70 13.95
N LYS A 174 5.61 -19.25 14.96
CA LYS A 174 6.77 -18.66 15.60
C LYS A 174 8.03 -19.34 15.09
N PHE A 175 8.95 -18.55 14.60
CA PHE A 175 10.26 -18.98 14.11
C PHE A 175 11.32 -18.60 15.12
N ASN A 176 12.31 -19.47 15.33
CA ASN A 176 13.51 -19.16 16.10
C ASN A 176 14.59 -18.61 15.16
N ALA A 177 14.55 -17.32 14.89
CA ALA A 177 15.44 -16.67 13.94
C ALA A 177 16.73 -16.15 14.58
N GLY A 178 17.75 -15.94 13.76
CA GLY A 178 19.04 -15.38 14.18
C GLY A 178 19.23 -13.94 13.74
N TRP A 179 19.89 -13.15 14.57
CA TRP A 179 20.28 -11.77 14.27
C TRP A 179 21.75 -11.53 14.55
N LYS A 180 22.38 -10.71 13.72
CA LYS A 180 23.74 -10.23 13.98
C LYS A 180 23.73 -9.26 15.15
N THR A 181 24.69 -9.41 16.06
CA THR A 181 24.91 -8.43 17.12
C THR A 181 25.91 -7.37 16.68
N PRO A 182 25.89 -6.16 17.27
CA PRO A 182 26.84 -5.09 16.94
C PRO A 182 28.32 -5.52 17.12
N GLU A 183 28.58 -6.47 18.03
CA GLU A 183 29.91 -6.99 18.33
C GLU A 183 30.35 -8.08 17.31
N GLY A 184 29.56 -8.35 16.28
CA GLY A 184 29.83 -9.35 15.25
C GLY A 184 29.43 -10.77 15.61
N GLY A 185 28.73 -10.96 16.74
CA GLY A 185 28.15 -12.24 17.15
C GLY A 185 26.81 -12.54 16.48
N ASN A 186 26.12 -13.57 17.03
CA ASN A 186 24.79 -13.98 16.62
C ASN A 186 23.92 -14.15 17.87
N SER A 187 22.73 -13.59 17.85
CA SER A 187 21.66 -13.85 18.83
C SER A 187 20.53 -14.61 18.15
N THR A 188 19.79 -15.41 18.90
CA THR A 188 18.59 -16.09 18.40
C THR A 188 17.40 -15.73 19.25
N GLY A 189 16.22 -15.78 18.66
CA GLY A 189 14.98 -15.50 19.37
C GLY A 189 13.74 -15.71 18.52
N GLU A 190 12.59 -15.60 19.14
CA GLU A 190 11.33 -15.79 18.45
C GLU A 190 10.94 -14.59 17.58
N TYR A 191 10.37 -14.88 16.42
CA TYR A 191 9.68 -13.95 15.55
C TYR A 191 8.46 -14.64 14.93
N ALA A 192 7.31 -13.99 14.89
CA ALA A 192 6.10 -14.59 14.39
C ALA A 192 5.68 -14.04 13.03
N LEU A 193 5.30 -14.94 12.14
CA LEU A 193 4.68 -14.65 10.85
C LEU A 193 3.27 -15.23 10.79
N ASN A 194 2.35 -14.48 10.22
CA ASN A 194 1.07 -15.00 9.78
C ASN A 194 1.14 -15.31 8.30
N PHE A 195 0.92 -16.56 7.94
CA PHE A 195 0.82 -17.02 6.56
C PHE A 195 -0.64 -17.10 6.14
N TYR A 196 -0.88 -16.78 4.87
CA TYR A 196 -2.14 -17.10 4.23
C TYR A 196 -1.90 -17.53 2.78
N TRP A 197 -2.64 -18.55 2.40
CA TRP A 197 -2.55 -19.11 1.07
C TRP A 197 -3.93 -19.55 0.57
N GLN A 198 -4.16 -19.48 -0.72
CA GLN A 198 -5.36 -19.97 -1.37
C GLN A 198 -4.96 -21.09 -2.30
N ALA A 199 -5.67 -22.22 -2.24
CA ALA A 199 -5.44 -23.39 -3.07
C ALA A 199 -5.35 -23.02 -4.57
N GLY A 200 -4.34 -23.59 -5.24
CA GLY A 200 -4.06 -23.31 -6.65
C GLY A 200 -3.30 -21.99 -6.91
N ARG A 201 -2.89 -21.24 -5.87
CA ARG A 201 -2.03 -20.06 -6.04
C ARG A 201 -0.55 -20.45 -6.09
N THR A 202 0.19 -19.76 -6.95
CA THR A 202 1.63 -19.97 -7.18
C THR A 202 2.53 -19.17 -6.23
N ALA A 203 1.96 -18.58 -5.18
CA ALA A 203 2.69 -17.87 -4.14
C ALA A 203 1.97 -18.01 -2.81
N ILE A 204 2.74 -18.14 -1.73
CA ILE A 204 2.27 -18.00 -0.35
C ILE A 204 2.54 -16.57 0.11
N ASN A 205 1.58 -15.99 0.82
CA ASN A 205 1.70 -14.64 1.36
C ASN A 205 1.86 -14.69 2.88
N TYR A 206 2.56 -13.71 3.41
CA TYR A 206 2.77 -13.58 4.85
C TYR A 206 2.96 -12.12 5.27
N TYR A 207 2.82 -11.87 6.55
CA TYR A 207 3.13 -10.60 7.20
C TYR A 207 3.64 -10.84 8.62
N GLY A 208 4.40 -9.88 9.16
CA GLY A 208 4.86 -9.93 10.54
C GLY A 208 3.67 -10.00 11.50
N ALA A 209 3.69 -10.94 12.43
CA ALA A 209 2.64 -11.19 13.42
C ALA A 209 3.15 -11.03 14.86
N SER A 210 4.20 -10.23 15.04
CA SER A 210 4.76 -9.90 16.34
C SER A 210 5.14 -8.42 16.42
N ALA A 211 5.14 -7.87 17.63
CA ALA A 211 5.66 -6.56 17.96
C ALA A 211 6.72 -6.69 19.05
N ARG A 212 7.55 -5.67 19.23
CA ARG A 212 8.42 -5.53 20.39
C ARG A 212 7.78 -4.53 21.33
N VAL A 213 7.58 -4.91 22.58
CA VAL A 213 6.91 -4.10 23.58
C VAL A 213 7.79 -3.87 24.81
N GLY A 214 7.62 -2.75 25.44
CA GLY A 214 8.36 -2.39 26.66
C GLY A 214 7.99 -1.01 27.16
N LYS A 215 8.87 -0.45 27.97
CA LYS A 215 8.70 0.88 28.54
C LYS A 215 9.96 1.71 28.34
N ILE A 216 9.80 3.01 28.16
CA ILE A 216 10.90 3.97 28.03
C ILE A 216 10.63 5.17 28.93
N THR A 217 11.67 5.70 29.57
CA THR A 217 11.56 6.92 30.37
C THR A 217 12.13 8.09 29.59
N LEU A 218 11.28 9.06 29.26
CA LEU A 218 11.66 10.32 28.60
C LEU A 218 11.34 11.49 29.55
N GLU A 219 12.30 12.33 29.81
CA GLU A 219 12.15 13.51 30.67
C GLU A 219 11.51 13.19 32.05
N GLY A 220 11.88 12.04 32.61
CA GLY A 220 11.39 11.58 33.92
C GLY A 220 9.98 11.00 33.92
N LYS A 221 9.31 10.90 32.77
CA LYS A 221 8.01 10.25 32.61
C LYS A 221 8.15 8.92 31.87
N GLU A 222 7.52 7.88 32.39
CA GLU A 222 7.49 6.54 31.77
C GLU A 222 6.37 6.45 30.73
N TYR A 223 6.68 5.83 29.60
CA TYR A 223 5.77 5.59 28.49
C TYR A 223 5.82 4.13 28.06
N ASP A 224 4.68 3.57 27.73
CA ASP A 224 4.60 2.29 27.04
C ASP A 224 5.04 2.48 25.58
N VAL A 225 5.86 1.56 25.09
CA VAL A 225 6.33 1.56 23.71
C VAL A 225 6.00 0.25 23.01
N THR A 226 5.62 0.36 21.75
CA THR A 226 5.44 -0.80 20.85
C THR A 226 6.16 -0.52 19.55
N LEU A 227 7.09 -1.39 19.18
CA LEU A 227 7.88 -1.30 17.95
C LEU A 227 7.41 -2.36 16.96
N ILE A 228 7.14 -1.94 15.73
CA ILE A 228 6.54 -2.78 14.68
C ILE A 228 7.34 -2.61 13.38
N GLU A 229 7.82 -3.71 12.82
CA GLU A 229 8.33 -3.72 11.45
C GLU A 229 7.27 -4.25 10.49
N ASN A 230 7.30 -3.84 9.22
CA ASN A 230 6.27 -4.15 8.24
C ASN A 230 6.74 -4.99 7.06
N ASP A 231 8.02 -5.34 6.98
CA ASP A 231 8.54 -6.17 5.90
C ASP A 231 8.23 -7.66 6.11
N GLY A 232 8.04 -8.07 7.38
CA GLY A 232 7.88 -9.46 7.77
C GLY A 232 9.20 -10.24 7.68
N ASP A 233 10.34 -9.56 7.74
CA ASP A 233 11.66 -10.18 7.73
C ASP A 233 12.37 -10.12 9.09
N GLY A 234 11.69 -9.59 10.11
CA GLY A 234 12.19 -9.55 11.48
C GLY A 234 13.36 -8.59 11.70
N ILE A 235 13.72 -7.73 10.76
CA ILE A 235 14.82 -6.77 10.90
C ILE A 235 14.27 -5.39 11.24
N PHE A 236 14.56 -4.89 12.45
CA PHE A 236 14.01 -3.65 12.98
C PHE A 236 14.91 -2.42 12.76
N ASN A 237 16.21 -2.60 12.53
CA ASN A 237 17.17 -1.51 12.40
C ASN A 237 17.24 -0.89 10.98
N LYS A 238 16.27 -1.11 10.13
CA LYS A 238 16.20 -0.54 8.78
C LYS A 238 15.95 0.97 8.82
N LEU A 239 16.86 1.70 9.42
CA LEU A 239 16.81 3.14 9.49
C LEU A 239 17.05 3.72 8.10
N HIS A 240 16.19 4.61 7.69
CA HIS A 240 16.39 5.36 6.46
C HIS A 240 17.43 6.45 6.73
N ASP A 241 18.56 6.43 6.02
CA ASP A 241 19.42 7.62 5.95
C ASP A 241 18.73 8.65 5.04
N PRO A 242 18.18 9.75 5.61
CA PRO A 242 17.50 10.75 4.80
C PRO A 242 18.45 11.50 3.85
N ASN A 243 19.78 11.31 4.00
CA ASN A 243 20.79 11.90 3.11
C ASN A 243 21.24 10.90 2.03
N ARG A 244 20.81 9.63 2.10
CA ARG A 244 21.11 8.65 1.07
C ARG A 244 20.25 8.96 -0.17
N PRO A 245 20.84 9.19 -1.35
CA PRO A 245 20.07 9.39 -2.56
C PRO A 245 19.22 8.15 -2.84
N VAL A 246 17.94 8.37 -3.19
CA VAL A 246 17.04 7.29 -3.63
C VAL A 246 17.62 6.72 -4.92
N VAL A 247 18.04 5.46 -4.88
CA VAL A 247 18.50 4.74 -6.07
C VAL A 247 17.26 4.27 -6.85
N VAL A 248 17.14 4.69 -8.09
CA VAL A 248 16.04 4.28 -8.98
C VAL A 248 16.11 2.76 -9.16
N GLY A 249 15.02 2.05 -8.79
CA GLY A 249 14.95 0.59 -8.84
C GLY A 249 15.27 -0.14 -7.54
N GLU A 250 15.71 0.56 -6.49
CA GLU A 250 15.86 -0.04 -5.16
C GLU A 250 14.47 -0.32 -4.55
N LYS A 251 14.28 -1.54 -4.06
CA LYS A 251 13.03 -1.91 -3.36
C LYS A 251 12.93 -1.05 -2.10
N MET A 252 11.92 -0.19 -2.02
CA MET A 252 11.70 0.63 -0.83
C MET A 252 11.43 -0.28 0.36
N THR A 253 12.20 -0.11 1.44
CA THR A 253 11.93 -0.77 2.72
C THR A 253 10.62 -0.23 3.29
N LYS A 254 9.79 -1.12 3.81
CA LYS A 254 8.58 -0.71 4.51
C LYS A 254 8.92 -0.02 5.83
N PRO A 255 8.07 0.87 6.34
CA PRO A 255 8.36 1.61 7.55
C PRO A 255 8.45 0.71 8.79
N VAL A 256 9.34 1.11 9.72
CA VAL A 256 9.33 0.62 11.11
C VAL A 256 8.63 1.67 11.94
N TYR A 257 7.60 1.27 12.65
CA TYR A 257 6.77 2.15 13.46
C TYR A 257 7.04 1.98 14.94
N LEU A 258 7.16 3.12 15.64
CA LEU A 258 7.14 3.22 17.09
C LEU A 258 5.79 3.82 17.52
N LEU A 259 5.05 3.09 18.35
CA LEU A 259 3.89 3.63 19.06
C LEU A 259 4.39 4.13 20.42
N LEU A 260 4.13 5.40 20.71
CA LEU A 260 4.56 6.09 21.92
C LEU A 260 3.47 7.06 22.35
N ASP A 261 2.96 6.92 23.59
CA ASP A 261 1.88 7.74 24.16
C ASP A 261 0.59 7.79 23.28
N GLY A 262 0.28 6.70 22.58
CA GLY A 262 -0.90 6.60 21.70
C GLY A 262 -0.68 7.11 20.26
N ASP A 263 0.42 7.77 20.00
CA ASP A 263 0.79 8.23 18.66
C ASP A 263 1.73 7.24 17.96
N GLN A 264 1.72 7.28 16.63
CA GLN A 264 2.54 6.42 15.77
C GLN A 264 3.58 7.25 15.01
N TYR A 265 4.83 6.84 15.11
CA TYR A 265 5.98 7.49 14.48
C TYR A 265 6.71 6.54 13.54
N ASP A 266 7.06 7.01 12.35
CA ASP A 266 7.99 6.32 11.46
C ASP A 266 9.41 6.65 11.92
N ILE A 267 10.10 5.67 12.51
CA ILE A 267 11.41 5.87 13.12
C ILE A 267 12.59 5.68 12.16
N ARG A 268 12.34 5.49 10.86
CA ARG A 268 13.43 5.47 9.87
C ARG A 268 14.14 6.82 9.73
N GLY A 269 13.58 7.86 10.29
CA GLY A 269 14.13 9.19 10.39
C GLY A 269 13.96 9.79 11.79
N THR A 270 14.13 11.11 11.90
CA THR A 270 13.82 11.83 13.14
C THR A 270 12.31 12.06 13.28
N PHE A 271 11.80 12.02 14.51
CA PHE A 271 10.39 12.27 14.81
C PHE A 271 10.22 13.22 15.99
N PRO A 272 9.17 14.05 16.02
CA PRO A 272 8.89 14.97 17.12
C PRO A 272 8.15 14.28 18.25
N PHE A 273 8.55 14.50 19.50
CA PHE A 273 7.82 14.07 20.70
C PHE A 273 8.14 15.03 21.86
N GLY A 274 7.15 15.40 22.69
CA GLY A 274 7.35 16.25 23.88
C GLY A 274 7.99 17.62 23.62
N GLY A 275 7.89 18.17 22.39
CA GLY A 275 8.53 19.43 22.01
C GLY A 275 9.99 19.30 21.57
N MET A 276 10.52 18.08 21.54
CA MET A 276 11.88 17.76 21.09
C MET A 276 11.80 16.85 19.84
N ASN A 277 12.90 16.81 19.08
CA ASN A 277 13.06 15.82 18.03
C ASN A 277 13.94 14.67 18.53
N TYR A 278 13.58 13.45 18.19
CA TYR A 278 14.33 12.24 18.54
C TYR A 278 14.80 11.49 17.30
N LEU A 279 15.98 10.89 17.43
CA LEU A 279 16.47 9.86 16.51
C LEU A 279 16.41 8.52 17.26
N ALA A 280 15.77 7.53 16.66
CA ALA A 280 15.77 6.18 17.19
C ALA A 280 16.98 5.38 16.70
N THR A 281 17.55 4.58 17.57
CA THR A 281 18.48 3.50 17.23
C THR A 281 17.88 2.21 17.76
N VAL A 282 17.82 1.17 16.93
CA VAL A 282 17.19 -0.09 17.25
C VAL A 282 18.15 -1.24 16.93
N SER A 283 18.22 -2.26 17.79
CA SER A 283 18.94 -3.49 17.45
C SER A 283 18.26 -4.25 16.31
N ASP A 284 18.99 -5.08 15.59
CA ASP A 284 18.47 -5.85 14.43
C ASP A 284 17.22 -6.63 14.81
N ASP A 285 17.23 -7.26 15.98
CA ASP A 285 16.12 -8.07 16.52
C ASP A 285 15.00 -7.23 17.17
N GLY A 286 15.15 -5.93 17.27
CA GLY A 286 14.19 -5.01 17.90
C GLY A 286 14.15 -5.07 19.44
N SER A 287 15.06 -5.83 20.08
CA SER A 287 15.04 -5.99 21.55
C SER A 287 15.56 -4.76 22.31
N LYS A 288 16.35 -3.92 21.66
CA LYS A 288 16.89 -2.68 22.25
C LYS A 288 16.47 -1.47 21.43
N LEU A 289 15.90 -0.49 22.11
CA LEU A 289 15.53 0.81 21.56
C LEU A 289 16.23 1.91 22.32
N THR A 290 16.91 2.80 21.61
CA THR A 290 17.47 4.03 22.17
C THR A 290 16.87 5.22 21.45
N LEU A 291 16.37 6.19 22.21
CA LEU A 291 15.88 7.47 21.69
C LEU A 291 16.87 8.57 22.11
N GLY A 292 17.55 9.17 21.15
CA GLY A 292 18.48 10.28 21.36
C GLY A 292 17.86 11.59 20.89
N PRO A 293 17.87 12.67 21.71
CA PRO A 293 17.43 13.97 21.28
C PRO A 293 18.34 14.48 20.16
N THR A 294 17.77 15.22 19.23
CA THR A 294 18.52 15.78 18.10
C THR A 294 18.06 17.19 17.77
N MET A 295 19.02 18.05 17.47
CA MET A 295 18.77 19.41 16.95
C MET A 295 18.45 19.41 15.45
N ARG A 296 18.47 18.24 14.81
CA ARG A 296 18.14 18.12 13.40
C ARG A 296 16.70 18.58 13.19
N VAL A 297 16.53 19.64 12.39
CA VAL A 297 15.20 20.09 11.99
C VAL A 297 14.61 18.94 11.17
N VAL A 298 13.57 18.31 11.70
CA VAL A 298 12.75 17.39 10.91
C VAL A 298 12.20 18.23 9.78
N GLN A 299 12.53 17.91 8.54
CA GLN A 299 11.68 18.40 7.45
C GLN A 299 10.27 17.96 7.85
N PRO A 300 9.29 18.90 7.90
CA PRO A 300 7.93 18.50 8.21
C PRO A 300 7.64 17.28 7.35
N PRO A 301 7.06 16.21 7.90
CA PRO A 301 6.67 15.06 7.09
C PRO A 301 6.00 15.68 5.88
N ARG A 302 6.45 15.31 4.65
CA ARG A 302 5.78 15.76 3.42
C ARG A 302 4.33 15.70 3.79
N PRO A 303 3.57 16.82 3.75
CA PRO A 303 2.29 16.91 4.43
C PRO A 303 1.60 15.57 4.14
N GLN A 304 1.46 14.75 5.18
CA GLN A 304 0.66 13.55 5.05
C GLN A 304 -0.61 14.18 4.56
N GLN A 305 -0.85 14.02 3.24
CA GLN A 305 -2.09 14.48 2.65
C GLN A 305 -3.08 13.89 3.61
N GLN A 306 -3.72 14.77 4.40
CA GLN A 306 -4.66 14.34 5.44
C GLN A 306 -5.44 13.23 4.78
N GLN A 307 -5.23 11.98 5.21
CA GLN A 307 -5.92 10.86 4.59
C GLN A 307 -7.36 11.17 4.91
N VAL A 308 -8.03 11.80 3.93
CA VAL A 308 -9.44 12.09 4.03
C VAL A 308 -10.04 10.72 4.28
N ALA A 309 -10.59 10.51 5.47
CA ALA A 309 -11.24 9.23 5.77
C ALA A 309 -12.25 8.96 4.66
N MET A 310 -12.31 7.74 4.15
CA MET A 310 -13.24 7.38 3.08
C MET A 310 -14.63 7.91 3.42
N LEU A 311 -15.21 8.66 2.51
CA LEU A 311 -16.51 9.26 2.73
C LEU A 311 -17.58 8.19 2.90
N GLY A 312 -18.33 8.29 3.99
CA GLY A 312 -19.43 7.38 4.31
C GLY A 312 -20.79 7.91 3.91
N VAL A 313 -21.79 7.08 4.10
CA VAL A 313 -23.21 7.41 3.91
C VAL A 313 -23.60 8.65 4.71
N GLY A 314 -24.41 9.53 4.12
CA GLY A 314 -24.90 10.80 4.68
C GLY A 314 -24.01 12.01 4.40
N LYS A 315 -22.78 11.80 3.88
CA LYS A 315 -21.90 12.91 3.47
C LYS A 315 -22.26 13.43 2.07
N GLU A 316 -21.99 14.71 1.81
CA GLU A 316 -22.06 15.23 0.45
C GLU A 316 -20.93 14.63 -0.38
N ALA A 317 -21.26 14.18 -1.61
CA ALA A 317 -20.28 13.76 -2.58
C ALA A 317 -19.54 14.98 -3.14
N PRO A 318 -18.21 15.09 -2.98
CA PRO A 318 -17.43 16.14 -3.60
C PRO A 318 -17.60 16.13 -5.11
N ASP A 319 -17.74 17.31 -5.70
CA ASP A 319 -17.73 17.41 -7.16
C ASP A 319 -16.37 17.07 -7.73
N PHE A 320 -16.38 16.45 -8.89
CA PHE A 320 -15.16 16.14 -9.63
C PHE A 320 -15.35 16.32 -11.13
N GLU A 321 -14.26 16.53 -11.82
CA GLU A 321 -14.19 16.54 -13.27
C GLU A 321 -13.25 15.45 -13.76
N ALA A 322 -13.76 14.55 -14.60
CA ALA A 322 -13.03 13.43 -15.18
C ALA A 322 -13.01 13.51 -16.70
N LEU A 323 -12.05 12.86 -17.34
CA LEU A 323 -11.97 12.74 -18.80
C LEU A 323 -12.94 11.64 -19.25
N ALA A 324 -13.98 11.99 -19.97
CA ALA A 324 -14.97 11.05 -20.46
C ALA A 324 -14.47 10.30 -21.71
N TRP A 325 -14.79 9.01 -21.79
CA TRP A 325 -14.57 8.21 -22.97
C TRP A 325 -15.85 8.09 -23.80
N SER A 326 -15.77 8.40 -25.10
CA SER A 326 -16.89 8.25 -26.03
C SER A 326 -16.72 7.02 -26.92
N ALA A 327 -17.82 6.39 -27.29
CA ALA A 327 -17.79 5.26 -28.21
C ALA A 327 -17.13 5.64 -29.54
N GLY A 328 -16.28 4.75 -30.07
CA GLY A 328 -15.56 4.96 -31.31
C GLY A 328 -14.25 5.78 -31.19
N GLN A 329 -13.93 6.30 -29.99
CA GLN A 329 -12.61 6.89 -29.74
C GLN A 329 -11.53 5.81 -29.72
N THR A 330 -10.33 6.18 -30.20
CA THR A 330 -9.12 5.36 -30.10
C THR A 330 -8.11 5.96 -29.12
N LYS A 331 -8.27 7.25 -28.79
CA LYS A 331 -7.47 7.98 -27.81
C LYS A 331 -8.35 8.88 -26.94
N LEU A 332 -7.87 9.15 -25.75
CA LEU A 332 -8.55 10.01 -24.79
C LEU A 332 -8.56 11.46 -25.27
N ASP A 333 -9.75 12.06 -25.35
CA ASP A 333 -9.91 13.48 -25.63
C ASP A 333 -9.86 14.27 -24.33
N THR A 334 -8.83 15.09 -24.17
CA THR A 334 -8.66 15.93 -22.98
C THR A 334 -9.69 17.06 -22.85
N ASN A 335 -10.47 17.34 -23.90
CA ASN A 335 -11.55 18.33 -23.88
C ASN A 335 -12.90 17.71 -23.53
N ASN A 336 -13.04 16.38 -23.66
CA ASN A 336 -14.28 15.70 -23.31
C ASN A 336 -14.36 15.47 -21.79
N ARG A 337 -15.11 16.28 -21.09
CA ARG A 337 -15.20 16.30 -19.63
C ARG A 337 -16.54 15.77 -19.14
N LEU A 338 -16.48 15.01 -18.03
CA LEU A 338 -17.63 14.58 -17.26
C LEU A 338 -17.54 15.20 -15.88
N LYS A 339 -18.59 15.91 -15.45
CA LYS A 339 -18.69 16.49 -14.11
C LYS A 339 -19.79 15.80 -13.33
N LEU A 340 -19.52 15.48 -12.05
CA LEU A 340 -20.53 14.87 -11.19
C LEU A 340 -21.71 15.81 -10.98
N SER A 341 -21.45 17.11 -10.86
CA SER A 341 -22.48 18.16 -10.69
C SER A 341 -23.50 18.23 -11.81
N ASP A 342 -23.20 17.76 -13.03
CA ASP A 342 -24.13 17.73 -14.16
C ASP A 342 -25.35 16.83 -13.93
N TYR A 343 -25.24 15.88 -13.02
CA TYR A 343 -26.29 14.91 -12.65
C TYR A 343 -27.11 15.36 -11.43
N ARG A 344 -26.63 16.35 -10.67
CA ARG A 344 -27.29 16.83 -9.45
C ARG A 344 -28.70 17.35 -9.78
N GLY A 345 -29.69 16.97 -8.99
CA GLY A 345 -31.11 17.27 -9.21
C GLY A 345 -31.80 16.42 -10.28
N LYS A 346 -31.04 15.60 -11.03
CA LYS A 346 -31.56 14.86 -12.20
C LYS A 346 -31.50 13.34 -12.01
N LYS A 347 -30.36 12.82 -11.58
CA LYS A 347 -30.10 11.38 -11.54
C LYS A 347 -29.48 10.94 -10.23
N ILE A 348 -29.71 9.69 -9.84
CA ILE A 348 -28.86 8.93 -8.94
C ILE A 348 -27.59 8.59 -9.71
N VAL A 349 -26.42 8.72 -9.10
CA VAL A 349 -25.15 8.42 -9.75
C VAL A 349 -24.43 7.32 -8.99
N ILE A 350 -24.05 6.27 -9.72
CA ILE A 350 -23.16 5.21 -9.23
C ILE A 350 -21.77 5.53 -9.77
N VAL A 351 -20.80 5.74 -8.87
CA VAL A 351 -19.40 5.97 -9.23
C VAL A 351 -18.60 4.79 -8.72
N ASP A 352 -18.14 3.94 -9.63
CA ASP A 352 -17.25 2.83 -9.34
C ASP A 352 -15.81 3.20 -9.67
N MET A 353 -14.96 3.24 -8.65
CA MET A 353 -13.54 3.60 -8.77
C MET A 353 -12.70 2.34 -8.96
N TRP A 354 -11.97 2.29 -10.07
CA TRP A 354 -11.28 1.07 -10.52
C TRP A 354 -9.96 1.36 -11.25
N ALA A 355 -9.20 0.29 -11.57
CA ALA A 355 -8.02 0.34 -12.43
C ALA A 355 -7.85 -1.00 -13.20
N THR A 356 -7.14 -0.97 -14.33
CA THR A 356 -6.94 -2.14 -15.19
C THR A 356 -6.10 -3.24 -14.54
N TRP A 357 -5.18 -2.87 -13.67
CA TRP A 357 -4.33 -3.80 -12.90
C TRP A 357 -5.02 -4.38 -11.65
N CYS A 358 -6.19 -3.86 -11.28
CA CYS A 358 -6.93 -4.28 -10.11
C CYS A 358 -7.74 -5.56 -10.41
N GLY A 359 -7.25 -6.71 -9.99
CA GLY A 359 -7.91 -8.01 -10.25
C GLY A 359 -9.37 -8.08 -9.78
N PRO A 360 -9.71 -7.71 -8.52
CA PRO A 360 -11.09 -7.65 -8.06
C PRO A 360 -11.96 -6.69 -8.88
N CYS A 361 -11.43 -5.53 -9.27
CA CYS A 361 -12.14 -4.57 -10.12
C CYS A 361 -12.52 -5.21 -11.47
N MET A 362 -11.54 -5.85 -12.12
CA MET A 362 -11.77 -6.50 -13.43
C MET A 362 -12.81 -7.62 -13.38
N LYS A 363 -12.96 -8.27 -12.21
CA LYS A 363 -14.04 -9.27 -11.99
C LYS A 363 -15.39 -8.60 -11.73
N GLY A 364 -15.42 -7.41 -11.11
CA GLY A 364 -16.64 -6.67 -10.82
C GLY A 364 -17.24 -5.91 -12.02
N ILE A 365 -16.40 -5.50 -12.98
CA ILE A 365 -16.83 -4.71 -14.15
C ILE A 365 -17.97 -5.35 -14.95
N PRO A 366 -17.99 -6.68 -15.26
CA PRO A 366 -19.12 -7.30 -15.91
C PRO A 366 -20.43 -7.21 -15.10
N HIS A 367 -20.34 -7.32 -13.79
CA HIS A 367 -21.49 -7.12 -12.88
C HIS A 367 -21.97 -5.67 -12.90
N LEU A 368 -21.08 -4.71 -12.81
CA LEU A 368 -21.43 -3.28 -12.94
C LEU A 368 -22.14 -2.99 -14.28
N SER A 369 -21.73 -3.65 -15.36
CA SER A 369 -22.37 -3.52 -16.67
C SER A 369 -23.80 -4.09 -16.69
N LYS A 370 -24.04 -5.20 -15.99
CA LYS A 370 -25.41 -5.75 -15.81
C LYS A 370 -26.29 -4.78 -15.03
N VAL A 371 -25.76 -4.19 -13.95
CA VAL A 371 -26.47 -3.15 -13.19
C VAL A 371 -26.80 -1.96 -14.09
N ALA A 372 -25.84 -1.51 -14.89
CA ALA A 372 -26.07 -0.38 -15.82
C ALA A 372 -27.17 -0.68 -16.86
N GLU A 373 -27.25 -1.90 -17.37
CA GLU A 373 -28.32 -2.29 -18.30
C GLU A 373 -29.67 -2.39 -17.57
N ALA A 374 -29.71 -2.94 -16.35
CA ALA A 374 -30.95 -3.07 -15.56
C ALA A 374 -31.57 -1.71 -15.18
N VAL A 375 -30.74 -0.67 -14.98
CA VAL A 375 -31.22 0.67 -14.64
C VAL A 375 -31.44 1.58 -15.86
N LYS A 376 -31.25 1.05 -17.07
CA LYS A 376 -31.39 1.80 -18.31
C LYS A 376 -32.81 2.37 -18.47
N GLY A 377 -32.92 3.63 -18.85
CA GLY A 377 -34.22 4.31 -18.98
C GLY A 377 -34.78 4.84 -17.66
N GLN A 378 -34.10 4.61 -16.52
CA GLN A 378 -34.40 5.21 -15.22
C GLN A 378 -33.49 6.42 -14.96
N ASP A 379 -33.84 7.22 -13.95
CA ASP A 379 -33.03 8.38 -13.55
C ASP A 379 -31.78 7.96 -12.77
N VAL A 380 -31.01 7.03 -13.33
CA VAL A 380 -29.75 6.52 -12.77
C VAL A 380 -28.65 6.65 -13.82
N GLU A 381 -27.46 7.00 -13.39
CA GLU A 381 -26.26 7.00 -14.23
C GLU A 381 -25.18 6.13 -13.59
N VAL A 382 -24.52 5.30 -14.37
CA VAL A 382 -23.42 4.45 -13.92
C VAL A 382 -22.12 4.92 -14.56
N ILE A 383 -21.14 5.26 -13.74
CA ILE A 383 -19.84 5.77 -14.15
C ILE A 383 -18.76 4.85 -13.60
N ALA A 384 -18.03 4.19 -14.48
CA ALA A 384 -16.80 3.50 -14.13
C ALA A 384 -15.64 4.50 -14.24
N LEU A 385 -15.20 5.02 -13.09
CA LEU A 385 -14.15 6.03 -12.98
C LEU A 385 -12.80 5.34 -12.76
N ASN A 386 -11.96 5.37 -13.77
CA ASN A 386 -10.59 4.88 -13.65
C ASN A 386 -9.72 5.90 -12.89
N VAL A 387 -9.10 5.47 -11.79
CA VAL A 387 -8.45 6.39 -10.83
C VAL A 387 -6.95 6.12 -10.61
N SER A 388 -6.38 5.12 -11.27
CA SER A 388 -4.99 4.72 -10.99
C SER A 388 -4.29 4.03 -12.15
N ASP A 389 -4.65 4.36 -13.40
CA ASP A 389 -3.92 3.90 -14.57
C ASP A 389 -3.18 5.05 -15.26
N ASP A 390 -2.10 4.71 -15.93
CA ASP A 390 -1.55 5.54 -16.99
C ASP A 390 -2.53 5.59 -18.17
N GLN A 391 -2.34 6.54 -19.08
CA GLN A 391 -3.29 6.76 -20.17
C GLN A 391 -3.40 5.55 -21.11
N GLU A 392 -2.28 4.95 -21.49
CA GLU A 392 -2.22 3.85 -22.46
C GLU A 392 -2.96 2.58 -21.99
N PRO A 393 -2.77 2.05 -20.77
CA PRO A 393 -3.56 0.93 -20.26
C PRO A 393 -5.06 1.20 -20.25
N PHE A 394 -5.48 2.40 -19.86
CA PHE A 394 -6.89 2.79 -19.91
C PHE A 394 -7.44 2.80 -21.34
N GLU A 395 -6.75 3.41 -22.30
CA GLU A 395 -7.15 3.47 -23.71
C GLU A 395 -7.26 2.07 -24.32
N LYS A 396 -6.30 1.20 -24.02
CA LYS A 396 -6.31 -0.20 -24.47
C LYS A 396 -7.52 -0.96 -23.93
N PHE A 397 -7.87 -0.75 -22.67
CA PHE A 397 -9.09 -1.33 -22.10
C PHE A 397 -10.35 -0.78 -22.78
N ALA A 398 -10.45 0.55 -22.89
CA ALA A 398 -11.61 1.26 -23.39
C ALA A 398 -11.91 0.97 -24.87
N THR A 399 -10.87 0.79 -25.70
CA THR A 399 -11.01 0.39 -27.11
C THR A 399 -11.28 -1.09 -27.29
N GLY A 400 -10.87 -1.93 -26.32
CA GLY A 400 -11.11 -3.38 -26.33
C GLY A 400 -12.41 -3.74 -25.61
N LYS A 401 -12.28 -4.52 -24.53
CA LYS A 401 -13.43 -5.01 -23.74
C LYS A 401 -14.31 -3.89 -23.18
N GLY A 402 -13.75 -2.72 -22.88
CA GLY A 402 -14.49 -1.58 -22.37
C GLY A 402 -15.62 -1.09 -23.29
N ALA A 403 -15.47 -1.30 -24.62
CA ALA A 403 -16.46 -0.89 -25.59
C ALA A 403 -17.78 -1.72 -25.52
N GLU A 404 -17.74 -2.89 -24.91
CA GLU A 404 -18.89 -3.80 -24.80
C GLU A 404 -19.78 -3.43 -23.59
N TYR A 405 -19.25 -2.71 -22.61
CA TYR A 405 -19.94 -2.40 -21.36
C TYR A 405 -20.94 -1.25 -21.47
N LYS A 406 -21.98 -1.26 -20.62
CA LYS A 406 -23.17 -0.39 -20.71
C LYS A 406 -23.13 0.85 -19.80
N PHE A 407 -22.02 1.08 -19.13
CA PHE A 407 -21.79 2.24 -18.28
C PHE A 407 -20.96 3.32 -18.99
N LYS A 408 -20.91 4.50 -18.41
CA LYS A 408 -19.97 5.53 -18.86
C LYS A 408 -18.56 5.24 -18.33
N LEU A 409 -17.61 5.25 -19.24
CA LEU A 409 -16.19 5.20 -18.87
C LEU A 409 -15.64 6.62 -18.72
N ALA A 410 -14.94 6.84 -17.63
CA ALA A 410 -14.19 8.08 -17.39
C ALA A 410 -12.85 7.77 -16.75
N ARG A 411 -11.88 8.66 -16.93
CA ARG A 411 -10.55 8.58 -16.34
C ARG A 411 -10.26 9.82 -15.52
N ASP A 412 -9.69 9.64 -14.34
CA ASP A 412 -9.14 10.70 -13.52
C ASP A 412 -7.99 11.38 -14.28
N PRO A 413 -8.01 12.71 -14.50
CA PRO A 413 -6.92 13.42 -15.16
C PRO A 413 -5.55 13.18 -14.49
N ALA A 414 -5.52 13.02 -13.18
CA ALA A 414 -4.29 12.76 -12.42
C ALA A 414 -3.66 11.39 -12.74
N GLY A 415 -4.48 10.41 -13.15
CA GLY A 415 -3.98 9.08 -13.52
C GLY A 415 -3.29 8.36 -12.35
N ARG A 416 -2.14 7.75 -12.64
CA ARG A 416 -1.32 7.07 -11.63
C ARG A 416 -0.41 8.09 -10.92
N GLU A 417 -1.00 8.94 -10.09
CA GLU A 417 -0.29 9.98 -9.36
C GLU A 417 0.26 9.44 -8.02
N PRO A 418 1.59 9.35 -7.85
CA PRO A 418 2.20 8.80 -6.64
C PRO A 418 1.95 9.65 -5.39
N ASN A 419 1.67 10.94 -5.56
CA ASN A 419 1.44 11.87 -4.45
C ASN A 419 -0.02 11.90 -3.95
N GLY A 420 -0.90 11.04 -4.46
CA GLY A 420 -2.27 10.90 -3.99
C GLY A 420 -3.23 12.03 -4.39
N ASN A 421 -2.90 12.83 -5.41
CA ASN A 421 -3.77 13.90 -5.93
C ASN A 421 -4.94 13.39 -6.80
N THR A 422 -5.27 12.11 -6.74
CA THR A 422 -6.37 11.53 -7.48
C THR A 422 -7.72 11.90 -6.88
N ILE A 423 -8.79 11.89 -7.70
CA ILE A 423 -10.16 12.06 -7.25
C ILE A 423 -10.48 11.10 -6.11
N ALA A 424 -10.11 9.82 -6.27
CA ALA A 424 -10.33 8.78 -5.28
C ALA A 424 -9.73 9.13 -3.91
N ARG A 425 -8.44 9.46 -3.86
CA ARG A 425 -7.73 9.71 -2.59
C ARG A 425 -8.03 11.07 -2.01
N LYS A 426 -7.92 12.12 -2.82
CA LYS A 426 -8.00 13.52 -2.36
C LYS A 426 -9.42 13.95 -2.01
N LEU A 427 -10.41 13.53 -2.80
CA LEU A 427 -11.78 13.97 -2.61
C LEU A 427 -12.61 12.97 -1.82
N TYR A 428 -12.45 11.67 -2.09
CA TYR A 428 -13.30 10.62 -1.51
C TYR A 428 -12.62 9.82 -0.41
N GLY A 429 -11.33 10.01 -0.15
CA GLY A 429 -10.57 9.29 0.89
C GLY A 429 -10.39 7.80 0.60
N VAL A 430 -10.52 7.38 -0.66
CA VAL A 430 -10.40 5.98 -1.08
C VAL A 430 -8.92 5.59 -1.09
N THR A 431 -8.57 4.60 -0.28
CA THR A 431 -7.21 4.05 -0.18
C THR A 431 -7.06 2.69 -0.86
N GLY A 432 -8.17 2.03 -1.22
CA GLY A 432 -8.21 0.75 -1.93
C GLY A 432 -9.34 0.68 -2.93
N ILE A 433 -9.15 -0.01 -4.04
CA ILE A 433 -10.13 -0.25 -5.10
C ILE A 433 -10.43 -1.73 -5.26
N PRO A 434 -11.66 -2.12 -5.72
CA PRO A 434 -12.75 -1.26 -6.13
C PRO A 434 -13.48 -0.59 -4.95
N ALA A 435 -13.98 0.62 -5.20
CA ALA A 435 -14.80 1.36 -4.26
C ALA A 435 -15.96 2.02 -5.03
N THR A 436 -17.19 1.65 -4.68
CA THR A 436 -18.39 2.13 -5.34
C THR A 436 -19.15 3.06 -4.41
N PHE A 437 -19.57 4.21 -4.93
CA PHE A 437 -20.40 5.18 -4.24
C PHE A 437 -21.74 5.31 -4.96
N VAL A 438 -22.83 5.24 -4.22
CA VAL A 438 -24.17 5.56 -4.71
C VAL A 438 -24.54 6.93 -4.17
N ILE A 439 -24.80 7.85 -5.07
CA ILE A 439 -25.04 9.28 -4.80
C ILE A 439 -26.47 9.60 -5.25
N ASP A 440 -27.29 10.13 -4.36
CA ASP A 440 -28.66 10.49 -4.67
C ASP A 440 -28.75 11.78 -5.51
N LYS A 441 -29.99 12.13 -5.95
CA LYS A 441 -30.23 13.35 -6.73
C LYS A 441 -29.86 14.64 -5.97
N SER A 442 -29.83 14.62 -4.64
CA SER A 442 -29.42 15.78 -3.84
C SER A 442 -27.90 15.96 -3.80
N GLY A 443 -27.13 14.95 -4.23
CA GLY A 443 -25.67 14.91 -4.18
C GLY A 443 -25.11 14.28 -2.90
N LYS A 444 -25.94 13.61 -2.09
CA LYS A 444 -25.50 12.88 -0.91
C LYS A 444 -25.14 11.44 -1.22
N ILE A 445 -24.10 10.93 -0.58
CA ILE A 445 -23.75 9.53 -0.61
C ILE A 445 -24.79 8.77 0.22
N VAL A 446 -25.51 7.85 -0.41
CA VAL A 446 -26.56 7.03 0.21
C VAL A 446 -26.19 5.57 0.30
N GLY A 447 -25.07 5.19 -0.31
CA GLY A 447 -24.51 3.84 -0.21
C GLY A 447 -23.04 3.81 -0.60
N THR A 448 -22.29 2.88 -0.02
CA THR A 448 -20.89 2.60 -0.40
C THR A 448 -20.69 1.09 -0.41
N VAL A 449 -19.97 0.60 -1.42
CA VAL A 449 -19.51 -0.80 -1.52
C VAL A 449 -18.00 -0.80 -1.69
N SER A 450 -17.30 -1.58 -0.86
CA SER A 450 -15.84 -1.71 -0.93
C SER A 450 -15.45 -3.15 -1.27
N GLY A 451 -14.54 -3.30 -2.22
CA GLY A 451 -14.18 -4.60 -2.75
C GLY A 451 -15.24 -5.16 -3.72
N TYR A 452 -15.00 -6.36 -4.20
CA TYR A 452 -15.93 -7.10 -5.01
C TYR A 452 -15.82 -8.60 -4.69
N SER A 453 -16.96 -9.22 -4.46
CA SER A 453 -17.10 -10.68 -4.36
C SER A 453 -18.18 -11.14 -5.33
N GLU A 454 -17.95 -12.29 -5.96
CA GLU A 454 -18.95 -12.88 -6.86
C GLU A 454 -20.23 -13.23 -6.10
N GLY A 455 -21.37 -12.89 -6.68
CA GLY A 455 -22.68 -13.04 -6.02
C GLY A 455 -23.01 -11.92 -5.02
N ASP A 456 -22.16 -10.89 -4.88
CA ASP A 456 -22.49 -9.71 -4.06
C ASP A 456 -23.66 -8.93 -4.68
N THR A 457 -24.68 -8.66 -3.88
CA THR A 457 -25.89 -7.94 -4.27
C THR A 457 -26.08 -6.64 -3.48
N GLN A 458 -25.05 -6.17 -2.78
CA GLN A 458 -25.15 -4.96 -1.95
C GLN A 458 -25.53 -3.72 -2.77
N LEU A 459 -24.97 -3.59 -3.98
CA LEU A 459 -25.29 -2.47 -4.86
C LEU A 459 -26.78 -2.47 -5.27
N GLU A 460 -27.31 -3.62 -5.66
CA GLU A 460 -28.72 -3.78 -6.03
C GLU A 460 -29.64 -3.54 -4.82
N GLN A 461 -29.25 -3.97 -3.63
CA GLN A 461 -30.02 -3.72 -2.40
C GLN A 461 -30.10 -2.21 -2.10
N ILE A 462 -28.99 -1.49 -2.24
CA ILE A 462 -28.98 -0.02 -2.10
C ILE A 462 -29.89 0.63 -3.11
N LEU A 463 -29.83 0.22 -4.38
CA LEU A 463 -30.65 0.78 -5.46
C LEU A 463 -32.13 0.50 -5.25
N LYS A 464 -32.51 -0.73 -4.86
CA LYS A 464 -33.88 -1.10 -4.48
C LYS A 464 -34.41 -0.24 -3.33
N GLY A 465 -33.56 0.02 -2.33
CA GLY A 465 -33.90 0.92 -1.21
C GLY A 465 -34.17 2.36 -1.64
N LEU A 466 -33.67 2.78 -2.79
CA LEU A 466 -33.95 4.09 -3.41
C LEU A 466 -35.14 4.06 -4.42
N GLY A 467 -35.85 2.93 -4.52
CA GLY A 467 -36.97 2.78 -5.43
C GLY A 467 -36.58 2.52 -6.90
N VAL A 468 -35.31 2.21 -7.16
CA VAL A 468 -34.83 1.82 -8.50
C VAL A 468 -35.27 0.38 -8.82
N LYS A 469 -35.88 0.16 -9.97
CA LYS A 469 -36.27 -1.18 -10.43
C LYS A 469 -35.03 -1.93 -10.92
N MET A 470 -34.86 -3.12 -10.41
CA MET A 470 -33.75 -4.04 -10.75
C MET A 470 -34.39 -5.36 -11.24
N ASP A 471 -34.81 -5.35 -12.49
CA ASP A 471 -35.44 -6.50 -13.15
C ASP A 471 -34.39 -7.43 -13.77
#